data_33ec1c358a6923d24f3eb57fd9a39ab1
#
_entry.id   33ec1c358a6923d24f3eb57fd9a39ab1
#
_cell.length_a   1.000
_cell.length_b   1.000
_cell.length_c   1.000
_cell.angle_alpha   90.00
_cell.angle_beta   90.00
_cell.angle_gamma   90.00
#
_symmetry.space_group_name_H-M   'P 1'
#
loop_
_entity.id
_entity.type
_entity.pdbx_description
1 polymer ?
#
loop_
_entity_poly.entity_id
_entity_poly.type
_entity_poly.pdbx_seq_one_letter_code
_entity_poly.pdbx_strand_id
1 'polypeptide(L)'
;MRKTVFVLLLLLMVLPAPARRKPRYPFIRADLNVLQTPGGESPELQHFFRKLDTLLITGRGDVRVLHVGGSHVQGGTLSDRLRRHFLSLRYGMEGGRGLVFPFSAAGTNTPVSYSSSWQGNWESATCLKPADEELGLTGMAVMARDTSAKVILDLVPRERQLLQQRYVFNRVDVLGSGTLEPILLLNGRDTLRGIGTENLRHFDIPYYTDWIQLAFTGQGRYSLRGLYLDKPYGGFSLSEAGVNGASTHSWLRCGLWEQEMHRVMPDLVIFSIGINDIQGDDFDARRFKGNYRELIKRVRRVNPRCAILFSGINDSWRHRAVNRHTEAAEKAFRELAQEFDAAFWDWYGVMGGAGSMAKWEEAGLAQADKIHFTPAGYKLVGDLLFDALMDAYYGR
;
A
#
# COMPACT_ATOMS: atom_id res chain seq x y z
N MET A 1 -36.78 -20.12 -61.97
CA MET A 1 -36.51 -19.90 -60.53
C MET A 1 -35.03 -20.18 -60.27
N ARG A 2 -34.19 -19.13 -60.21
CA ARG A 2 -32.72 -19.28 -59.94
C ARG A 2 -32.53 -18.96 -58.45
N LYS A 3 -32.06 -19.95 -57.68
CA LYS A 3 -31.68 -19.78 -56.27
C LYS A 3 -30.27 -19.24 -56.22
N THR A 4 -30.11 -18.01 -55.79
CA THR A 4 -28.80 -17.38 -55.54
C THR A 4 -28.35 -17.79 -54.14
N VAL A 5 -27.24 -18.57 -54.06
CA VAL A 5 -26.60 -18.93 -52.78
C VAL A 5 -25.61 -17.83 -52.43
N PHE A 6 -25.90 -17.10 -51.32
CA PHE A 6 -24.92 -16.17 -50.73
C PHE A 6 -23.92 -16.95 -49.90
N VAL A 7 -22.68 -16.99 -50.33
CA VAL A 7 -21.55 -17.54 -49.55
C VAL A 7 -20.98 -16.35 -48.74
N LEU A 8 -21.20 -16.36 -47.43
CA LEU A 8 -20.59 -15.41 -46.52
C LEU A 8 -19.17 -15.84 -46.20
N LEU A 9 -18.17 -15.17 -46.80
CA LEU A 9 -16.76 -15.36 -46.46
C LEU A 9 -16.49 -14.64 -45.15
N LEU A 10 -16.34 -15.38 -44.04
CA LEU A 10 -15.77 -14.88 -42.80
C LEU A 10 -14.26 -14.69 -42.97
N LEU A 11 -13.81 -13.48 -43.23
CA LEU A 11 -12.41 -13.12 -43.10
C LEU A 11 -12.06 -13.07 -41.59
N LEU A 12 -11.39 -14.12 -41.10
CA LEU A 12 -10.71 -14.09 -39.83
C LEU A 12 -9.52 -13.09 -39.95
N MET A 13 -9.72 -11.85 -39.55
CA MET A 13 -8.62 -10.93 -39.32
C MET A 13 -7.82 -11.45 -38.11
N VAL A 14 -6.72 -12.16 -38.40
CA VAL A 14 -5.69 -12.39 -37.41
C VAL A 14 -5.04 -11.03 -37.12
N LEU A 15 -5.52 -10.36 -36.09
CA LEU A 15 -4.86 -9.17 -35.59
C LEU A 15 -3.46 -9.62 -35.11
N PRO A 16 -2.38 -9.03 -35.65
CA PRO A 16 -1.05 -9.33 -35.14
C PRO A 16 -1.03 -8.99 -33.64
N ALA A 17 -0.55 -9.92 -32.82
CA ALA A 17 -0.31 -9.65 -31.40
C ALA A 17 0.48 -8.34 -31.29
N PRO A 18 0.09 -7.42 -30.40
CA PRO A 18 0.76 -6.15 -30.28
C PRO A 18 2.25 -6.41 -30.04
N ALA A 19 3.09 -5.95 -30.95
CA ALA A 19 4.53 -6.08 -30.82
C ALA A 19 4.92 -5.47 -29.45
N ARG A 20 5.48 -6.29 -28.56
CA ARG A 20 5.98 -5.82 -27.25
C ARG A 20 6.92 -4.65 -27.55
N ARG A 21 6.52 -3.44 -27.18
CA ARG A 21 7.38 -2.26 -27.32
C ARG A 21 8.67 -2.56 -26.57
N LYS A 22 9.82 -2.37 -27.24
CA LYS A 22 11.12 -2.48 -26.58
C LYS A 22 11.09 -1.57 -25.35
N PRO A 23 11.49 -2.07 -24.17
CA PRO A 23 11.49 -1.25 -22.97
C PRO A 23 12.32 0.02 -23.22
N ARG A 24 11.81 1.15 -22.77
CA ARG A 24 12.52 2.46 -22.85
C ARG A 24 13.91 2.40 -22.20
N TYR A 25 14.06 1.49 -21.26
CA TYR A 25 15.28 1.29 -20.47
C TYR A 25 15.79 -0.14 -20.71
N PRO A 26 16.91 -0.30 -21.43
CA PRO A 26 17.43 -1.62 -21.83
C PRO A 26 17.88 -2.51 -20.67
N PHE A 27 18.12 -1.93 -19.49
CA PHE A 27 18.51 -2.67 -18.30
C PHE A 27 17.32 -3.31 -17.57
N ILE A 28 16.08 -2.94 -17.90
CA ILE A 28 14.89 -3.57 -17.34
C ILE A 28 14.64 -4.91 -18.04
N ARG A 29 14.55 -5.94 -17.23
CA ARG A 29 14.30 -7.31 -17.67
C ARG A 29 12.78 -7.56 -17.74
N ALA A 30 12.16 -7.07 -18.83
CA ALA A 30 10.74 -7.25 -19.06
C ALA A 30 10.32 -8.73 -19.18
N ASP A 31 11.25 -9.59 -19.55
CA ASP A 31 11.08 -11.05 -19.61
C ASP A 31 10.90 -11.67 -18.20
N LEU A 32 11.38 -11.02 -17.15
CA LEU A 32 11.23 -11.44 -15.75
C LEU A 32 10.03 -10.79 -15.06
N ASN A 33 9.34 -9.85 -15.73
CA ASN A 33 8.25 -9.10 -15.11
C ASN A 33 6.96 -9.92 -15.05
N VAL A 34 6.95 -10.93 -14.19
CA VAL A 34 5.83 -11.84 -13.96
C VAL A 34 5.68 -12.11 -12.48
N LEU A 35 4.45 -12.39 -12.02
CA LEU A 35 4.25 -12.96 -10.70
C LEU A 35 4.63 -14.44 -10.70
N GLN A 36 5.47 -14.82 -9.76
CA GLN A 36 5.86 -16.19 -9.51
C GLN A 36 5.02 -16.76 -8.37
N THR A 37 4.58 -18.00 -8.50
CA THR A 37 3.91 -18.77 -7.43
C THR A 37 4.70 -20.05 -7.18
N PRO A 38 5.83 -19.99 -6.42
CA PRO A 38 6.75 -21.11 -6.27
C PRO A 38 6.14 -22.36 -5.61
N GLY A 39 5.06 -22.20 -4.86
CA GLY A 39 4.27 -23.29 -4.28
C GLY A 39 3.28 -23.95 -5.25
N GLY A 40 3.19 -23.45 -6.48
CA GLY A 40 2.19 -23.83 -7.47
C GLY A 40 1.07 -22.80 -7.59
N GLU A 41 -0.20 -23.23 -7.62
CA GLU A 41 -1.32 -22.31 -7.60
C GLU A 41 -1.45 -21.63 -6.25
N SER A 42 -1.81 -20.33 -6.25
CA SER A 42 -2.15 -19.59 -5.04
C SER A 42 -3.68 -19.40 -4.95
N PRO A 43 -4.40 -20.24 -4.16
CA PRO A 43 -5.85 -20.19 -4.06
C PRO A 43 -6.38 -18.84 -3.58
N GLU A 44 -5.64 -18.19 -2.67
CA GLU A 44 -6.01 -16.89 -2.13
C GLU A 44 -5.83 -15.78 -3.19
N LEU A 45 -4.78 -15.84 -4.01
CA LEU A 45 -4.61 -14.91 -5.14
C LEU A 45 -5.75 -15.10 -6.16
N GLN A 46 -6.13 -16.33 -6.45
CA GLN A 46 -7.29 -16.62 -7.30
C GLN A 46 -8.60 -16.12 -6.66
N HIS A 47 -8.71 -16.16 -5.33
CA HIS A 47 -9.85 -15.58 -4.63
C HIS A 47 -9.88 -14.05 -4.76
N PHE A 48 -8.75 -13.38 -4.59
CA PHE A 48 -8.62 -11.95 -4.82
C PHE A 48 -9.03 -11.57 -6.25
N PHE A 49 -8.57 -12.31 -7.24
CA PHE A 49 -8.93 -12.08 -8.64
C PHE A 49 -10.44 -12.28 -8.91
N ARG A 50 -11.09 -13.28 -8.31
CA ARG A 50 -12.55 -13.44 -8.40
C ARG A 50 -13.34 -12.28 -7.78
N LYS A 51 -12.84 -11.72 -6.67
CA LYS A 51 -13.43 -10.49 -6.10
C LYS A 51 -13.26 -9.31 -7.05
N LEU A 52 -12.09 -9.18 -7.65
CA LEU A 52 -11.83 -8.14 -8.66
C LEU A 52 -12.75 -8.31 -9.88
N ASP A 53 -12.97 -9.54 -10.40
CA ASP A 53 -13.95 -9.82 -11.45
C ASP A 53 -15.34 -9.33 -11.08
N THR A 54 -15.79 -9.68 -9.88
CA THR A 54 -17.11 -9.28 -9.40
C THR A 54 -17.25 -7.76 -9.41
N LEU A 55 -16.25 -7.04 -8.92
CA LEU A 55 -16.26 -5.60 -8.92
C LEU A 55 -16.20 -5.02 -10.34
N LEU A 56 -15.35 -5.57 -11.22
CA LEU A 56 -15.18 -5.11 -12.60
C LEU A 56 -16.45 -5.36 -13.43
N ILE A 57 -17.12 -6.50 -13.26
CA ILE A 57 -18.30 -6.87 -14.04
C ILE A 57 -19.55 -6.16 -13.52
N THR A 58 -19.76 -6.20 -12.21
CA THR A 58 -21.02 -5.74 -11.61
C THR A 58 -20.99 -4.31 -11.06
N GLY A 59 -19.78 -3.76 -10.79
CA GLY A 59 -19.60 -2.51 -10.06
C GLY A 59 -19.97 -2.61 -8.57
N ARG A 60 -20.11 -3.82 -8.03
CA ARG A 60 -20.53 -4.07 -6.64
C ARG A 60 -19.50 -4.93 -5.92
N GLY A 61 -19.47 -4.80 -4.59
CA GLY A 61 -18.54 -5.51 -3.71
C GLY A 61 -17.33 -4.68 -3.35
N ASP A 62 -16.49 -5.24 -2.48
CA ASP A 62 -15.28 -4.62 -1.98
C ASP A 62 -14.06 -5.40 -2.46
N VAL A 63 -13.04 -4.66 -2.90
CA VAL A 63 -11.68 -5.18 -3.11
C VAL A 63 -10.71 -4.30 -2.35
N ARG A 64 -10.07 -4.84 -1.33
CA ARG A 64 -9.25 -4.10 -0.39
C ARG A 64 -7.81 -4.59 -0.43
N VAL A 65 -6.89 -3.69 -0.73
CA VAL A 65 -5.45 -3.96 -0.75
C VAL A 65 -4.79 -3.21 0.40
N LEU A 66 -3.89 -3.88 1.10
CA LEU A 66 -3.00 -3.27 2.10
C LEU A 66 -1.55 -3.39 1.62
N HIS A 67 -0.90 -2.25 1.41
CA HIS A 67 0.51 -2.20 1.04
C HIS A 67 1.36 -1.83 2.26
N VAL A 68 2.18 -2.77 2.71
CA VAL A 68 3.00 -2.64 3.94
C VAL A 68 4.47 -2.51 3.56
N GLY A 69 5.16 -1.51 4.11
CA GLY A 69 6.57 -1.32 3.76
C GLY A 69 7.35 -0.34 4.61
N GLY A 70 8.50 0.04 4.10
CA GLY A 70 9.38 1.07 4.64
C GLY A 70 9.17 2.41 3.94
N SER A 71 10.26 3.13 3.68
CA SER A 71 10.29 4.42 2.99
C SER A 71 9.72 4.36 1.56
N HIS A 72 9.88 3.25 0.85
CA HIS A 72 9.31 3.05 -0.49
C HIS A 72 7.77 3.10 -0.50
N VAL A 73 7.14 2.73 0.62
CA VAL A 73 5.68 2.80 0.80
C VAL A 73 5.27 4.11 1.45
N GLN A 74 5.98 4.61 2.48
CA GLN A 74 5.63 5.87 3.14
C GLN A 74 5.63 7.06 2.17
N GLY A 75 6.54 7.09 1.20
CA GLY A 75 6.55 8.15 0.18
C GLY A 75 5.28 8.23 -0.66
N GLY A 76 4.52 7.14 -0.73
CA GLY A 76 3.19 7.05 -1.33
C GLY A 76 3.19 6.97 -2.86
N THR A 77 4.25 7.34 -3.56
CA THR A 77 4.27 7.39 -5.03
C THR A 77 4.01 6.02 -5.67
N LEU A 78 4.64 4.97 -5.14
CA LEU A 78 4.44 3.60 -5.62
C LEU A 78 3.00 3.14 -5.38
N SER A 79 2.51 3.28 -4.14
CA SER A 79 1.16 2.87 -3.76
C SER A 79 0.07 3.65 -4.51
N ASP A 80 0.27 4.96 -4.69
CA ASP A 80 -0.65 5.81 -5.43
C ASP A 80 -0.68 5.44 -6.93
N ARG A 81 0.48 5.08 -7.52
CA ARG A 81 0.54 4.60 -8.90
C ARG A 81 -0.25 3.31 -9.09
N LEU A 82 -0.08 2.33 -8.20
CA LEU A 82 -0.88 1.10 -8.18
C LEU A 82 -2.38 1.39 -8.02
N ARG A 83 -2.77 2.24 -7.06
CA ARG A 83 -4.15 2.63 -6.83
C ARG A 83 -4.79 3.21 -8.09
N ARG A 84 -4.11 4.11 -8.78
CA ARG A 84 -4.59 4.74 -10.03
C ARG A 84 -4.77 3.73 -11.15
N HIS A 85 -3.85 2.81 -11.30
CA HIS A 85 -3.97 1.74 -12.29
C HIS A 85 -5.21 0.88 -12.04
N PHE A 86 -5.41 0.42 -10.80
CA PHE A 86 -6.62 -0.33 -10.47
C PHE A 86 -7.90 0.48 -10.73
N LEU A 87 -7.93 1.74 -10.30
CA LEU A 87 -9.10 2.61 -10.52
C LEU A 87 -9.35 2.94 -12.00
N SER A 88 -8.35 2.81 -12.86
CA SER A 88 -8.51 3.00 -14.31
C SER A 88 -9.13 1.80 -15.03
N LEU A 89 -9.22 0.62 -14.37
CA LEU A 89 -9.81 -0.59 -14.97
C LEU A 89 -11.31 -0.44 -15.22
N ARG A 90 -12.02 0.35 -14.39
CA ARG A 90 -13.43 0.63 -14.54
C ARG A 90 -13.80 1.98 -13.91
N TYR A 91 -14.57 2.78 -14.62
CA TYR A 91 -15.14 4.02 -14.08
C TYR A 91 -16.13 3.72 -12.92
N GLY A 92 -16.04 4.49 -11.84
CA GLY A 92 -16.95 4.41 -10.70
C GLY A 92 -16.71 3.23 -9.74
N MET A 93 -15.51 2.60 -9.82
CA MET A 93 -15.15 1.54 -8.88
C MET A 93 -14.41 2.04 -7.62
N GLU A 94 -14.33 3.35 -7.42
CA GLU A 94 -13.64 3.92 -6.27
C GLU A 94 -14.39 3.61 -4.96
N GLY A 95 -13.76 2.84 -4.10
CA GLY A 95 -14.12 2.69 -2.69
C GLY A 95 -13.66 3.88 -1.85
N GLY A 96 -13.54 3.70 -0.56
CA GLY A 96 -12.91 4.68 0.33
C GLY A 96 -11.41 4.86 0.03
N ARG A 97 -10.81 5.95 0.54
CA ARG A 97 -9.35 6.16 0.46
C ARG A 97 -8.59 5.09 1.24
N GLY A 98 -9.24 4.51 2.26
CA GLY A 98 -8.61 3.58 3.18
C GLY A 98 -7.82 4.28 4.28
N LEU A 99 -6.75 3.62 4.73
CA LEU A 99 -5.93 4.07 5.86
C LEU A 99 -5.12 5.32 5.50
N VAL A 100 -5.16 6.32 6.40
CA VAL A 100 -4.35 7.54 6.35
C VAL A 100 -3.81 7.86 7.75
N PHE A 101 -2.70 8.60 7.81
CA PHE A 101 -2.06 9.01 9.06
C PHE A 101 -1.60 10.47 8.98
N PRO A 102 -1.65 11.26 10.06
CA PRO A 102 -1.21 12.65 10.06
C PRO A 102 0.33 12.76 10.19
N PHE A 103 1.06 12.36 9.17
CA PHE A 103 2.53 12.27 9.16
C PHE A 103 3.22 13.58 9.55
N SER A 104 2.64 14.73 9.22
CA SER A 104 3.21 16.04 9.60
C SER A 104 3.24 16.24 11.11
N ALA A 105 2.25 15.73 11.85
CA ALA A 105 2.23 15.77 13.32
C ALA A 105 3.27 14.83 13.94
N ALA A 106 3.70 13.81 13.21
CA ALA A 106 4.81 12.93 13.59
C ALA A 106 6.20 13.45 13.16
N GLY A 107 6.26 14.64 12.54
CA GLY A 107 7.53 15.24 12.09
C GLY A 107 8.16 14.51 10.90
N THR A 108 7.39 13.80 10.08
CA THR A 108 7.89 13.04 8.92
C THR A 108 7.12 13.37 7.64
N ASN A 109 7.60 12.88 6.49
CA ASN A 109 6.97 13.18 5.21
C ASN A 109 5.61 12.52 5.04
N THR A 110 4.64 13.31 4.61
CA THR A 110 3.32 12.83 4.18
C THR A 110 3.41 12.21 2.78
N PRO A 111 2.69 11.11 2.49
CA PRO A 111 2.54 10.55 1.16
C PRO A 111 2.08 11.59 0.12
N VAL A 112 2.40 11.37 -1.16
CA VAL A 112 2.07 12.31 -2.25
C VAL A 112 0.55 12.42 -2.52
N SER A 113 -0.22 11.43 -2.09
CA SER A 113 -1.65 11.29 -2.40
C SER A 113 -2.57 12.16 -1.54
N TYR A 114 -2.06 12.77 -0.47
CA TYR A 114 -2.78 13.72 0.38
C TYR A 114 -1.82 14.65 1.11
N SER A 115 -2.35 15.64 1.80
CA SER A 115 -1.58 16.49 2.70
C SER A 115 -2.09 16.37 4.13
N SER A 116 -1.20 16.60 5.10
CA SER A 116 -1.56 16.73 6.50
C SER A 116 -0.94 17.99 7.10
N SER A 117 -1.67 18.64 7.98
CA SER A 117 -1.18 19.74 8.81
C SER A 117 -1.72 19.58 10.24
N TRP A 118 -1.12 20.30 11.17
CA TRP A 118 -1.42 20.15 12.58
C TRP A 118 -1.33 21.47 13.35
N GLN A 119 -1.97 21.52 14.50
CA GLN A 119 -1.90 22.60 15.49
C GLN A 119 -1.80 22.01 16.89
N GLY A 120 -1.34 22.78 17.87
CA GLY A 120 -1.20 22.36 19.26
C GLY A 120 0.04 21.51 19.51
N ASN A 121 0.05 20.78 20.62
CA ASN A 121 1.19 20.02 21.11
C ASN A 121 1.01 18.53 20.80
N TRP A 122 1.96 17.98 20.06
CA TRP A 122 1.98 16.59 19.68
C TRP A 122 3.31 15.93 20.02
N GLU A 123 3.24 14.70 20.48
CA GLU A 123 4.38 13.79 20.54
C GLU A 123 4.17 12.67 19.54
N SER A 124 5.24 11.95 19.19
CA SER A 124 5.12 10.83 18.24
C SER A 124 5.90 9.61 18.70
N ALA A 125 5.39 8.44 18.34
CA ALA A 125 6.05 7.15 18.49
C ALA A 125 6.04 6.41 17.16
N THR A 126 7.07 5.58 16.93
CA THR A 126 7.21 4.77 15.71
C THR A 126 7.66 3.36 16.05
N CYS A 127 7.38 2.40 15.20
CA CYS A 127 7.79 1.01 15.35
C CYS A 127 9.31 0.78 15.20
N LEU A 128 10.11 1.81 14.90
CA LEU A 128 11.55 1.67 14.69
C LEU A 128 12.31 1.28 15.96
N LYS A 129 11.80 1.67 17.11
CA LYS A 129 12.38 1.36 18.44
C LYS A 129 11.25 1.03 19.42
N PRO A 130 11.56 0.37 20.53
CA PRO A 130 10.58 0.18 21.60
C PRO A 130 9.99 1.52 22.05
N ALA A 131 8.70 1.54 22.28
CA ALA A 131 7.95 2.71 22.74
C ALA A 131 6.94 2.25 23.80
N ASP A 132 6.62 3.16 24.75
CA ASP A 132 5.59 2.93 25.75
C ASP A 132 4.17 3.01 25.15
N GLU A 133 4.04 3.64 23.97
CA GLU A 133 2.78 3.73 23.24
C GLU A 133 2.51 2.44 22.44
N GLU A 134 1.27 1.96 22.52
CA GLU A 134 0.82 0.86 21.69
C GLU A 134 0.66 1.31 20.23
N LEU A 135 1.35 0.64 19.33
CA LEU A 135 1.33 0.94 17.92
C LEU A 135 0.41 -0.03 17.17
N GLY A 136 -0.29 0.51 16.18
CA GLY A 136 -1.23 -0.22 15.36
C GLY A 136 -0.77 -0.41 13.92
N LEU A 137 -1.74 -0.46 13.02
CA LEU A 137 -1.55 -0.83 11.61
C LEU A 137 -0.68 0.16 10.82
N THR A 138 -0.64 1.44 11.20
CA THR A 138 0.21 2.44 10.54
C THR A 138 1.68 2.35 10.93
N GLY A 139 2.01 1.60 12.01
CA GLY A 139 3.35 1.55 12.58
C GLY A 139 3.79 2.82 13.32
N MET A 140 2.86 3.76 13.51
CA MET A 140 3.08 5.06 14.16
C MET A 140 1.92 5.43 15.06
N ALA A 141 2.18 6.36 16.00
CA ALA A 141 1.16 7.07 16.76
C ALA A 141 1.58 8.53 16.94
N VAL A 142 0.60 9.43 17.03
CA VAL A 142 0.79 10.81 17.48
C VAL A 142 -0.11 11.06 18.68
N MET A 143 0.46 11.67 19.75
CA MET A 143 -0.22 11.85 21.02
C MET A 143 -0.58 13.31 21.22
N ALA A 144 -1.90 13.60 21.21
CA ALA A 144 -2.45 14.88 21.65
C ALA A 144 -2.34 14.98 23.18
N ARG A 145 -1.83 16.10 23.67
CA ARG A 145 -1.64 16.36 25.10
C ARG A 145 -2.75 17.18 25.75
N ASP A 146 -3.53 17.88 24.92
CA ASP A 146 -4.64 18.71 25.35
C ASP A 146 -5.58 19.02 24.16
N THR A 147 -6.62 19.81 24.41
CA THR A 147 -7.64 20.18 23.41
C THR A 147 -7.17 21.23 22.38
N SER A 148 -5.96 21.77 22.49
CA SER A 148 -5.37 22.63 21.46
C SER A 148 -4.93 21.82 20.24
N ALA A 149 -4.73 20.51 20.42
CA ALA A 149 -4.30 19.59 19.38
C ALA A 149 -5.37 19.42 18.30
N LYS A 150 -4.97 19.61 17.04
CA LYS A 150 -5.81 19.41 15.86
C LYS A 150 -4.97 18.83 14.73
N VAL A 151 -5.56 17.99 13.92
CA VAL A 151 -4.97 17.56 12.64
C VAL A 151 -5.96 17.80 11.51
N ILE A 152 -5.42 18.21 10.37
CA ILE A 152 -6.17 18.44 9.15
C ILE A 152 -5.58 17.51 8.07
N LEU A 153 -6.46 16.76 7.42
CA LEU A 153 -6.10 15.95 6.26
C LEU A 153 -6.87 16.47 5.05
N ASP A 154 -6.15 16.74 3.98
CA ASP A 154 -6.69 17.16 2.69
C ASP A 154 -6.30 16.12 1.65
N LEU A 155 -7.31 15.44 1.10
CA LEU A 155 -7.14 14.33 0.15
C LEU A 155 -7.05 14.80 -1.30
N VAL A 156 -6.94 16.10 -1.54
CA VAL A 156 -6.62 16.61 -2.88
C VAL A 156 -5.14 16.33 -3.18
N PRO A 157 -4.83 15.56 -4.23
CA PRO A 157 -3.45 15.27 -4.58
C PRO A 157 -2.66 16.56 -4.88
N ARG A 158 -1.42 16.65 -4.39
CA ARG A 158 -0.55 17.82 -4.60
C ARG A 158 -0.21 18.05 -6.08
N GLU A 159 -0.17 17.00 -6.90
CA GLU A 159 0.03 17.12 -8.34
C GLU A 159 -1.28 17.53 -9.02
N ARG A 160 -1.44 18.81 -9.34
CA ARG A 160 -2.64 19.41 -9.98
C ARG A 160 -3.07 18.75 -11.30
N GLN A 161 -2.21 18.02 -11.98
CA GLN A 161 -2.53 17.27 -13.20
C GLN A 161 -3.49 16.08 -12.96
N LEU A 162 -3.82 15.80 -11.72
CA LEU A 162 -4.57 14.63 -11.28
C LEU A 162 -5.93 14.99 -10.67
N LEU A 163 -6.46 16.16 -10.98
CA LEU A 163 -7.75 16.69 -10.51
C LEU A 163 -8.97 15.78 -10.81
N GLN A 164 -8.81 14.73 -11.61
CA GLN A 164 -9.89 13.80 -11.94
C GLN A 164 -10.13 12.73 -10.86
N GLN A 165 -9.22 12.52 -9.91
CA GLN A 165 -9.38 11.55 -8.83
C GLN A 165 -9.40 12.25 -7.47
N ARG A 166 -10.56 12.72 -7.06
CA ARG A 166 -10.79 13.14 -5.68
C ARG A 166 -11.15 11.94 -4.83
N TYR A 167 -10.41 11.73 -3.75
CA TYR A 167 -10.75 10.69 -2.77
C TYR A 167 -11.79 11.21 -1.80
N VAL A 168 -13.04 11.26 -2.24
CA VAL A 168 -14.14 11.66 -1.37
C VAL A 168 -14.57 10.51 -0.47
N PHE A 169 -14.98 10.85 0.73
CA PHE A 169 -15.47 9.92 1.74
C PHE A 169 -16.59 10.58 2.55
N ASN A 170 -17.37 9.79 3.28
CA ASN A 170 -18.33 10.29 4.26
C ASN A 170 -18.39 9.40 5.52
N ARG A 171 -17.51 8.41 5.63
CA ARG A 171 -17.30 7.58 6.83
C ARG A 171 -15.86 7.69 7.28
N VAL A 172 -15.68 7.90 8.57
CA VAL A 172 -14.36 8.01 9.19
C VAL A 172 -14.32 7.14 10.42
N ASP A 173 -13.33 6.25 10.47
CA ASP A 173 -12.98 5.56 11.71
C ASP A 173 -11.66 6.11 12.22
N VAL A 174 -11.68 6.65 13.41
CA VAL A 174 -10.49 7.13 14.13
C VAL A 174 -9.93 5.96 14.94
N LEU A 175 -8.75 5.50 14.59
CA LEU A 175 -7.99 4.47 15.28
C LEU A 175 -7.13 5.16 16.34
N GLY A 176 -7.47 4.95 17.61
CA GLY A 176 -6.78 5.63 18.69
C GLY A 176 -7.43 5.37 20.02
N SER A 177 -6.77 5.75 21.10
CA SER A 177 -7.27 5.58 22.47
C SER A 177 -6.79 6.70 23.40
N GLY A 178 -7.55 6.96 24.44
CA GLY A 178 -7.21 7.98 25.43
C GLY A 178 -8.42 8.52 26.17
N THR A 179 -8.17 9.54 27.00
CA THR A 179 -9.21 10.20 27.80
C THR A 179 -9.75 11.47 27.14
N LEU A 180 -9.04 12.05 26.17
CA LEU A 180 -9.61 13.06 25.28
C LEU A 180 -10.59 12.38 24.31
N GLU A 181 -11.72 13.05 24.04
CA GLU A 181 -12.71 12.58 23.08
C GLU A 181 -12.47 13.21 21.71
N PRO A 182 -12.21 12.39 20.66
CA PRO A 182 -12.05 12.89 19.30
C PRO A 182 -13.39 13.38 18.75
N ILE A 183 -13.36 14.51 18.06
CA ILE A 183 -14.47 15.13 17.35
C ILE A 183 -14.03 15.54 15.95
N LEU A 184 -14.97 15.52 15.00
CA LEU A 184 -14.75 16.11 13.69
C LEU A 184 -15.34 17.52 13.64
N LEU A 185 -14.56 18.48 13.15
CA LEU A 185 -15.03 19.83 12.88
C LEU A 185 -15.46 19.93 11.41
N LEU A 186 -16.77 20.12 11.19
CA LEU A 186 -17.37 20.25 9.87
C LEU A 186 -17.48 21.73 9.52
N ASN A 187 -17.01 22.13 8.32
CA ASN A 187 -17.07 23.52 7.83
C ASN A 187 -16.52 24.57 8.84
N GLY A 188 -15.62 24.14 9.72
CA GLY A 188 -14.99 24.99 10.73
C GLY A 188 -15.91 25.44 11.88
N ARG A 189 -17.16 24.97 11.94
CA ARG A 189 -18.17 25.40 12.94
C ARG A 189 -18.90 24.25 13.61
N ASP A 190 -19.42 23.33 12.82
CA ASP A 190 -20.23 22.23 13.34
C ASP A 190 -19.36 21.13 13.91
N THR A 191 -19.76 20.57 15.04
CA THR A 191 -19.05 19.47 15.69
C THR A 191 -19.80 18.18 15.51
N LEU A 192 -19.15 17.18 14.94
CA LEU A 192 -19.65 15.80 14.87
C LEU A 192 -18.95 14.96 15.94
N ARG A 193 -19.74 14.24 16.75
CA ARG A 193 -19.26 13.29 17.75
C ARG A 193 -19.32 11.88 17.20
N GLY A 194 -18.27 11.10 17.43
CA GLY A 194 -18.21 9.70 17.03
C GLY A 194 -18.87 8.77 18.03
N ILE A 195 -19.23 7.58 17.55
CA ILE A 195 -19.70 6.46 18.38
C ILE A 195 -18.67 5.33 18.30
N GLY A 196 -18.60 4.47 19.30
CA GLY A 196 -17.71 3.30 19.24
C GLY A 196 -17.06 2.95 20.56
N THR A 197 -15.90 2.27 20.47
CA THR A 197 -15.15 1.74 21.61
C THR A 197 -13.98 2.66 22.00
N GLU A 198 -13.23 2.26 23.02
CA GLU A 198 -12.01 2.95 23.45
C GLU A 198 -10.97 3.08 22.32
N ASN A 199 -10.84 2.07 21.47
CA ASN A 199 -9.81 1.99 20.43
C ASN A 199 -10.26 2.41 19.03
N LEU A 200 -11.57 2.66 18.85
CA LEU A 200 -12.15 3.00 17.55
C LEU A 200 -13.36 3.93 17.74
N ARG A 201 -13.34 5.07 17.08
CA ARG A 201 -14.48 5.99 16.98
C ARG A 201 -14.94 6.12 15.55
N HIS A 202 -16.21 5.82 15.32
CA HIS A 202 -16.87 5.90 14.02
C HIS A 202 -17.64 7.21 13.88
N PHE A 203 -17.55 7.82 12.68
CA PHE A 203 -18.23 9.05 12.31
C PHE A 203 -18.89 8.87 10.94
N ASP A 204 -20.19 9.13 10.87
CA ASP A 204 -20.94 9.26 9.60
C ASP A 204 -21.10 10.76 9.30
N ILE A 205 -20.41 11.23 8.26
CA ILE A 205 -20.51 12.63 7.81
C ILE A 205 -21.74 12.74 6.88
N PRO A 206 -22.61 13.75 7.03
CA PRO A 206 -23.87 13.82 6.28
C PRO A 206 -23.71 14.18 4.79
N TYR A 207 -22.47 14.40 4.34
CA TYR A 207 -22.11 14.70 2.95
C TYR A 207 -20.76 14.11 2.58
N TYR A 208 -20.48 13.99 1.29
CA TYR A 208 -19.13 13.59 0.83
C TYR A 208 -18.16 14.76 0.92
N THR A 209 -16.96 14.49 1.44
CA THR A 209 -15.86 15.46 1.56
C THR A 209 -14.55 14.81 1.17
N ASP A 210 -13.58 15.62 0.76
CA ASP A 210 -12.18 15.27 0.53
C ASP A 210 -11.24 15.91 1.59
N TRP A 211 -11.83 16.49 2.63
CA TRP A 211 -11.14 17.18 3.71
C TRP A 211 -11.71 16.81 5.08
N ILE A 212 -10.86 16.74 6.09
CA ILE A 212 -11.25 16.42 7.46
C ILE A 212 -10.40 17.21 8.46
N GLN A 213 -11.02 17.70 9.49
CA GLN A 213 -10.37 18.26 10.66
C GLN A 213 -10.78 17.49 11.92
N LEU A 214 -9.81 16.78 12.50
CA LEU A 214 -9.94 16.10 13.77
C LEU A 214 -9.46 17.04 14.89
N ALA A 215 -10.25 17.17 15.93
CA ALA A 215 -9.95 17.92 17.15
C ALA A 215 -10.35 17.07 18.38
N PHE A 216 -10.15 17.60 19.56
CA PHE A 216 -10.43 16.88 20.81
C PHE A 216 -11.19 17.73 21.80
N THR A 217 -11.99 17.07 22.65
CA THR A 217 -12.66 17.67 23.81
C THR A 217 -12.36 16.87 25.07
N GLY A 218 -12.63 17.42 26.24
CA GLY A 218 -12.38 16.76 27.52
C GLY A 218 -11.01 17.09 28.10
N GLN A 219 -10.46 16.19 28.90
CA GLN A 219 -9.19 16.35 29.59
C GLN A 219 -8.31 15.10 29.45
N GLY A 220 -7.01 15.27 29.52
CA GLY A 220 -6.01 14.21 29.47
C GLY A 220 -5.32 14.14 28.13
N ARG A 221 -5.13 12.94 27.57
CA ARG A 221 -4.39 12.68 26.34
C ARG A 221 -5.15 11.76 25.39
N TYR A 222 -4.74 11.76 24.11
CA TYR A 222 -5.23 10.82 23.11
C TYR A 222 -4.09 10.36 22.21
N SER A 223 -3.94 9.05 22.05
CA SER A 223 -3.00 8.42 21.11
C SER A 223 -3.73 8.11 19.81
N LEU A 224 -3.46 8.88 18.76
CA LEU A 224 -4.02 8.70 17.42
C LEU A 224 -3.07 7.85 16.59
N ARG A 225 -3.54 6.67 16.15
CA ARG A 225 -2.77 5.70 15.35
C ARG A 225 -3.13 5.71 13.87
N GLY A 226 -4.20 6.38 13.48
CA GLY A 226 -4.61 6.55 12.10
C GLY A 226 -6.09 6.85 11.94
N LEU A 227 -6.49 7.06 10.70
CA LEU A 227 -7.90 7.18 10.31
C LEU A 227 -8.14 6.25 9.13
N TYR A 228 -9.32 5.61 9.10
CA TYR A 228 -9.77 4.86 7.94
C TYR A 228 -10.94 5.60 7.30
N LEU A 229 -10.75 6.00 6.05
CA LEU A 229 -11.70 6.83 5.30
C LEU A 229 -12.44 5.96 4.30
N ASP A 230 -13.78 5.92 4.40
CA ASP A 230 -14.60 4.97 3.67
C ASP A 230 -15.85 5.61 3.04
N LYS A 231 -16.54 4.83 2.22
CA LYS A 231 -17.84 5.13 1.61
C LYS A 231 -18.84 4.02 1.96
N PRO A 232 -20.16 4.29 1.99
CA PRO A 232 -21.18 3.28 2.25
C PRO A 232 -21.31 2.26 1.12
N TYR A 233 -20.88 2.62 -0.08
CA TYR A 233 -20.90 1.76 -1.26
C TYR A 233 -19.51 1.19 -1.47
N GLY A 234 -19.40 -0.11 -1.58
CA GLY A 234 -18.16 -0.81 -1.78
C GLY A 234 -17.30 -0.27 -2.93
N GLY A 235 -16.26 -0.97 -3.30
CA GLY A 235 -15.36 -0.57 -4.38
C GLY A 235 -13.93 -1.00 -4.12
N PHE A 236 -13.03 -0.51 -4.96
CA PHE A 236 -11.59 -0.75 -4.77
C PHE A 236 -11.01 0.27 -3.81
N SER A 237 -10.25 -0.21 -2.83
CA SER A 237 -9.42 0.63 -1.95
C SER A 237 -8.03 0.04 -1.79
N LEU A 238 -7.03 0.93 -1.71
CA LEU A 238 -5.66 0.56 -1.39
C LEU A 238 -5.18 1.41 -0.21
N SER A 239 -5.00 0.75 0.92
CA SER A 239 -4.40 1.32 2.13
C SER A 239 -2.88 1.17 2.07
N GLU A 240 -2.16 2.17 2.57
CA GLU A 240 -0.70 2.11 2.67
C GLU A 240 -0.27 2.26 4.14
N ALA A 241 0.58 1.35 4.58
CA ALA A 241 1.21 1.34 5.90
C ALA A 241 2.72 1.31 5.69
N GLY A 242 3.34 2.49 5.70
CA GLY A 242 4.77 2.67 5.46
C GLY A 242 5.42 3.48 6.56
N VAL A 243 6.59 3.03 7.03
CA VAL A 243 7.40 3.73 8.03
C VAL A 243 8.85 3.82 7.54
N ASN A 244 9.35 5.03 7.36
CA ASN A 244 10.74 5.25 6.95
C ASN A 244 11.71 4.50 7.89
N GLY A 245 12.59 3.68 7.31
CA GLY A 245 13.55 2.91 8.08
C GLY A 245 13.01 1.60 8.69
N ALA A 246 11.72 1.27 8.53
CA ALA A 246 11.18 0.04 9.09
C ALA A 246 11.73 -1.21 8.42
N SER A 247 12.10 -2.18 9.25
CA SER A 247 12.45 -3.55 8.92
C SER A 247 11.29 -4.50 9.24
N THR A 248 11.39 -5.76 8.88
CA THR A 248 10.41 -6.79 9.28
C THR A 248 10.24 -6.85 10.80
N HIS A 249 11.33 -6.74 11.55
CA HIS A 249 11.31 -6.72 13.01
C HIS A 249 10.59 -5.49 13.58
N SER A 250 10.68 -4.33 12.91
CA SER A 250 9.99 -3.11 13.33
C SER A 250 8.48 -3.32 13.39
N TRP A 251 7.91 -3.94 12.37
CA TRP A 251 6.47 -4.21 12.30
C TRP A 251 5.96 -5.18 13.36
N LEU A 252 6.82 -6.07 13.88
CA LEU A 252 6.44 -6.98 14.97
C LEU A 252 6.18 -6.26 16.31
N ARG A 253 6.69 -5.01 16.47
CA ARG A 253 6.44 -4.17 17.65
C ARG A 253 5.04 -3.56 17.68
N CYS A 254 4.29 -3.63 16.57
CA CYS A 254 2.93 -3.10 16.49
C CYS A 254 1.96 -4.08 17.14
N GLY A 255 1.68 -3.91 18.44
CA GLY A 255 0.84 -4.83 19.23
C GLY A 255 -0.63 -4.84 18.79
N LEU A 256 -1.15 -3.68 18.33
CA LEU A 256 -2.54 -3.52 17.89
C LEU A 256 -2.73 -3.78 16.38
N TRP A 257 -1.69 -4.28 15.70
CA TRP A 257 -1.69 -4.47 14.24
C TRP A 257 -2.86 -5.34 13.74
N GLU A 258 -3.11 -6.47 14.40
CA GLU A 258 -4.22 -7.37 14.07
C GLU A 258 -5.58 -6.73 14.37
N GLN A 259 -5.71 -6.12 15.55
CA GLN A 259 -6.96 -5.48 15.95
C GLN A 259 -7.39 -4.40 14.95
N GLU A 260 -6.45 -3.53 14.54
CA GLU A 260 -6.75 -2.46 13.58
C GLU A 260 -6.90 -2.98 12.14
N MET A 261 -6.24 -4.10 11.79
CA MET A 261 -6.39 -4.74 10.49
C MET A 261 -7.82 -5.27 10.26
N HIS A 262 -8.56 -5.62 11.30
CA HIS A 262 -9.99 -5.98 11.19
C HIS A 262 -10.81 -4.85 10.57
N ARG A 263 -10.40 -3.58 10.73
CA ARG A 263 -11.09 -2.46 10.08
C ARG A 263 -10.79 -2.39 8.58
N VAL A 264 -9.59 -2.74 8.17
CA VAL A 264 -9.19 -2.77 6.75
C VAL A 264 -9.70 -4.01 6.04
N MET A 265 -9.63 -5.19 6.69
CA MET A 265 -9.99 -6.52 6.14
C MET A 265 -9.44 -6.71 4.73
N PRO A 266 -8.12 -6.73 4.54
CA PRO A 266 -7.53 -6.79 3.21
C PRO A 266 -7.81 -8.13 2.52
N ASP A 267 -8.06 -8.08 1.22
CA ASP A 267 -8.13 -9.24 0.32
C ASP A 267 -6.76 -9.60 -0.24
N LEU A 268 -5.87 -8.60 -0.31
CA LEU A 268 -4.48 -8.74 -0.71
C LEU A 268 -3.60 -7.88 0.20
N VAL A 269 -2.56 -8.48 0.76
CA VAL A 269 -1.46 -7.74 1.40
C VAL A 269 -0.23 -7.81 0.49
N ILE A 270 0.29 -6.64 0.11
CA ILE A 270 1.56 -6.50 -0.59
C ILE A 270 2.63 -6.15 0.45
N PHE A 271 3.62 -7.00 0.61
CA PHE A 271 4.78 -6.73 1.46
C PHE A 271 5.95 -6.21 0.64
N SER A 272 6.30 -4.94 0.84
CA SER A 272 7.48 -4.26 0.28
C SER A 272 8.45 -3.89 1.41
N ILE A 273 8.82 -4.88 2.23
CA ILE A 273 9.71 -4.74 3.38
C ILE A 273 10.94 -5.63 3.18
N GLY A 274 12.09 -5.21 3.65
CA GLY A 274 13.30 -6.04 3.60
C GLY A 274 14.56 -5.23 3.29
N ILE A 275 14.42 -4.09 2.59
CA ILE A 275 15.57 -3.25 2.26
C ILE A 275 16.33 -2.81 3.52
N ASN A 276 15.65 -2.48 4.61
CA ASN A 276 16.28 -2.09 5.87
C ASN A 276 16.81 -3.28 6.66
N ASP A 277 16.26 -4.48 6.45
CA ASP A 277 16.80 -5.71 7.05
C ASP A 277 18.18 -6.04 6.49
N ILE A 278 18.40 -5.82 5.19
CA ILE A 278 19.67 -6.12 4.51
C ILE A 278 20.70 -5.00 4.61
N GLN A 279 20.35 -3.81 5.10
CA GLN A 279 21.30 -2.71 5.31
C GLN A 279 22.15 -2.90 6.56
N GLY A 280 21.81 -3.82 7.47
CA GLY A 280 22.63 -4.21 8.61
C GLY A 280 23.85 -5.06 8.22
N ASP A 281 24.88 -5.13 9.10
CA ASP A 281 26.06 -5.98 8.89
C ASP A 281 25.74 -7.47 9.07
N ASP A 282 24.73 -7.77 9.86
CA ASP A 282 24.37 -9.07 10.40
C ASP A 282 23.03 -9.59 9.83
N PHE A 283 22.78 -9.40 8.53
CA PHE A 283 21.58 -9.99 7.91
C PHE A 283 21.55 -11.51 8.11
N ASP A 284 20.47 -11.98 8.74
CA ASP A 284 20.20 -13.40 8.96
C ASP A 284 18.87 -13.77 8.27
N ALA A 285 18.95 -14.57 7.20
CA ALA A 285 17.79 -15.02 6.43
C ALA A 285 16.83 -15.90 7.27
N ARG A 286 17.28 -16.60 8.31
CA ARG A 286 16.39 -17.38 9.19
C ARG A 286 15.56 -16.45 10.07
N ARG A 287 16.18 -15.43 10.67
CA ARG A 287 15.50 -14.39 11.45
C ARG A 287 14.52 -13.62 10.57
N PHE A 288 14.95 -13.21 9.37
CA PHE A 288 14.11 -12.54 8.39
C PHE A 288 12.86 -13.35 8.03
N LYS A 289 13.01 -14.62 7.69
CA LYS A 289 11.88 -15.53 7.44
C LYS A 289 11.01 -15.71 8.69
N GLY A 290 11.59 -15.81 9.88
CA GLY A 290 10.86 -15.91 11.13
C GLY A 290 9.94 -14.71 11.36
N ASN A 291 10.45 -13.49 11.12
CA ASN A 291 9.66 -12.27 11.22
C ASN A 291 8.48 -12.27 10.23
N TYR A 292 8.71 -12.66 8.98
CA TYR A 292 7.64 -12.74 7.98
C TYR A 292 6.59 -13.79 8.32
N ARG A 293 6.99 -14.96 8.83
CA ARG A 293 6.03 -15.98 9.29
C ARG A 293 5.07 -15.42 10.32
N GLU A 294 5.58 -14.64 11.27
CA GLU A 294 4.73 -14.02 12.27
C GLU A 294 3.80 -12.94 11.66
N LEU A 295 4.31 -12.08 10.77
CA LEU A 295 3.48 -11.09 10.08
C LEU A 295 2.36 -11.75 9.26
N ILE A 296 2.68 -12.81 8.51
CA ILE A 296 1.69 -13.55 7.71
C ILE A 296 0.65 -14.22 8.61
N LYS A 297 1.06 -14.82 9.74
CA LYS A 297 0.13 -15.39 10.72
C LYS A 297 -0.84 -14.35 11.24
N ARG A 298 -0.38 -13.13 11.54
CA ARG A 298 -1.24 -12.01 11.96
C ARG A 298 -2.26 -11.65 10.88
N VAL A 299 -1.84 -11.56 9.61
CA VAL A 299 -2.76 -11.34 8.47
C VAL A 299 -3.81 -12.45 8.39
N ARG A 300 -3.37 -13.71 8.45
CA ARG A 300 -4.25 -14.88 8.29
C ARG A 300 -5.21 -15.08 9.47
N ARG A 301 -4.87 -14.60 10.68
CA ARG A 301 -5.82 -14.58 11.81
C ARG A 301 -6.96 -13.58 11.56
N VAL A 302 -6.70 -12.48 10.87
CA VAL A 302 -7.74 -11.50 10.52
C VAL A 302 -8.55 -11.94 9.30
N ASN A 303 -7.87 -12.34 8.24
CA ASN A 303 -8.52 -12.85 7.02
C ASN A 303 -7.78 -14.10 6.50
N PRO A 304 -8.28 -15.32 6.80
CA PRO A 304 -7.65 -16.55 6.33
C PRO A 304 -7.52 -16.68 4.82
N ARG A 305 -8.35 -15.95 4.07
CA ARG A 305 -8.35 -15.96 2.59
C ARG A 305 -7.61 -14.76 1.99
N CYS A 306 -6.89 -13.98 2.79
CA CYS A 306 -6.10 -12.88 2.29
C CYS A 306 -4.93 -13.38 1.44
N ALA A 307 -4.84 -12.94 0.20
CA ALA A 307 -3.69 -13.19 -0.65
C ALA A 307 -2.45 -12.45 -0.10
N ILE A 308 -1.29 -13.09 -0.23
CA ILE A 308 0.00 -12.49 0.12
C ILE A 308 0.81 -12.33 -1.16
N LEU A 309 1.36 -11.14 -1.35
CA LEU A 309 2.32 -10.83 -2.42
C LEU A 309 3.58 -10.24 -1.80
N PHE A 310 4.70 -10.89 -1.99
CA PHE A 310 6.02 -10.29 -1.72
C PHE A 310 6.49 -9.55 -2.97
N SER A 311 6.73 -8.26 -2.88
CA SER A 311 7.26 -7.48 -4.01
C SER A 311 8.77 -7.67 -4.22
N GLY A 312 9.43 -8.51 -3.39
CA GLY A 312 10.88 -8.52 -3.33
C GLY A 312 11.46 -7.18 -2.84
N ILE A 313 12.75 -7.02 -3.00
CA ILE A 313 13.46 -5.76 -2.71
C ILE A 313 14.24 -5.32 -3.95
N ASN A 314 14.56 -4.03 -4.04
CA ASN A 314 15.42 -3.52 -5.09
C ASN A 314 16.90 -3.84 -4.84
N ASP A 315 17.71 -3.80 -5.90
CA ASP A 315 19.14 -3.64 -5.76
C ASP A 315 19.45 -2.38 -4.94
N SER A 316 20.46 -2.42 -4.13
CA SER A 316 20.87 -1.28 -3.30
C SER A 316 22.36 -1.26 -3.05
N TRP A 317 22.82 -0.10 -2.65
CA TRP A 317 24.23 0.05 -2.26
C TRP A 317 24.35 0.21 -0.74
N ARG A 318 25.47 -0.31 -0.24
CA ARG A 318 25.87 -0.21 1.14
C ARG A 318 27.36 0.03 1.21
N HIS A 319 27.83 1.01 2.03
CA HIS A 319 29.26 1.36 2.12
C HIS A 319 29.92 1.59 0.75
N ARG A 320 29.22 2.26 -0.18
CA ARG A 320 29.66 2.56 -1.55
C ARG A 320 29.87 1.32 -2.45
N ALA A 321 29.33 0.19 -2.09
CA ALA A 321 29.36 -1.04 -2.87
C ALA A 321 27.94 -1.63 -3.01
N VAL A 322 27.77 -2.48 -4.02
CA VAL A 322 26.53 -3.25 -4.18
C VAL A 322 26.28 -4.11 -2.93
N ASN A 323 25.05 -4.08 -2.42
CA ASN A 323 24.70 -4.82 -1.22
C ASN A 323 24.65 -6.33 -1.50
N ARG A 324 25.58 -7.06 -0.89
CA ARG A 324 25.73 -8.52 -1.06
C ARG A 324 24.62 -9.35 -0.42
N HIS A 325 23.79 -8.75 0.46
CA HIS A 325 22.73 -9.45 1.15
C HIS A 325 21.45 -9.59 0.34
N THR A 326 21.32 -8.85 -0.79
CA THR A 326 20.11 -8.81 -1.60
C THR A 326 19.73 -10.20 -2.12
N GLU A 327 20.67 -10.96 -2.66
CA GLU A 327 20.40 -12.30 -3.21
C GLU A 327 19.92 -13.29 -2.13
N ALA A 328 20.48 -13.18 -0.91
CA ALA A 328 20.05 -14.01 0.21
C ALA A 328 18.62 -13.68 0.66
N ALA A 329 18.23 -12.40 0.61
CA ALA A 329 16.87 -11.97 0.90
C ALA A 329 15.89 -12.42 -0.20
N GLU A 330 16.28 -12.30 -1.49
CA GLU A 330 15.47 -12.77 -2.61
C GLU A 330 15.21 -14.28 -2.54
N LYS A 331 16.22 -15.06 -2.18
CA LYS A 331 16.06 -16.50 -1.91
C LYS A 331 15.07 -16.74 -0.77
N ALA A 332 15.17 -15.96 0.31
CA ALA A 332 14.26 -16.09 1.45
C ALA A 332 12.80 -15.76 1.07
N PHE A 333 12.57 -14.77 0.20
CA PHE A 333 11.22 -14.47 -0.32
C PHE A 333 10.64 -15.62 -1.14
N ARG A 334 11.44 -16.25 -2.02
CA ARG A 334 10.98 -17.41 -2.81
C ARG A 334 10.61 -18.59 -1.90
N GLU A 335 11.41 -18.85 -0.87
CA GLU A 335 11.13 -19.91 0.11
C GLU A 335 9.86 -19.59 0.92
N LEU A 336 9.62 -18.33 1.32
CA LEU A 336 8.39 -17.90 1.98
C LEU A 336 7.18 -18.00 1.04
N ALA A 337 7.33 -17.59 -0.22
CA ALA A 337 6.26 -17.70 -1.20
C ALA A 337 5.85 -19.15 -1.42
N GLN A 338 6.80 -20.07 -1.46
CA GLN A 338 6.53 -21.52 -1.52
C GLN A 338 5.85 -22.03 -0.25
N GLU A 339 6.32 -21.61 0.94
CA GLU A 339 5.78 -22.06 2.24
C GLU A 339 4.33 -21.64 2.48
N PHE A 340 3.93 -20.49 1.94
CA PHE A 340 2.62 -19.88 2.21
C PHE A 340 1.68 -19.85 0.99
N ASP A 341 2.00 -20.52 -0.11
CA ASP A 341 1.28 -20.46 -1.38
C ASP A 341 1.05 -18.99 -1.84
N ALA A 342 2.04 -18.14 -1.56
CA ALA A 342 2.00 -16.73 -1.83
C ALA A 342 2.56 -16.38 -3.21
N ALA A 343 2.21 -15.21 -3.72
CA ALA A 343 2.84 -14.66 -4.92
C ALA A 343 4.14 -13.95 -4.57
N PHE A 344 5.08 -13.98 -5.50
CA PHE A 344 6.35 -13.28 -5.44
C PHE A 344 6.62 -12.53 -6.73
N TRP A 345 6.93 -11.25 -6.64
CA TRP A 345 7.42 -10.43 -7.74
C TRP A 345 8.90 -10.14 -7.54
N ASP A 346 9.72 -10.64 -8.45
CA ASP A 346 11.18 -10.49 -8.40
C ASP A 346 11.61 -9.08 -8.83
N TRP A 347 11.40 -8.09 -7.95
CA TRP A 347 11.79 -6.71 -8.24
C TRP A 347 13.27 -6.58 -8.57
N TYR A 348 14.15 -7.25 -7.79
CA TYR A 348 15.58 -7.27 -8.02
C TYR A 348 15.95 -7.76 -9.43
N GLY A 349 15.40 -8.89 -9.86
CA GLY A 349 15.62 -9.42 -11.20
C GLY A 349 15.06 -8.51 -12.29
N VAL A 350 13.83 -8.02 -12.13
CA VAL A 350 13.14 -7.14 -13.09
C VAL A 350 13.91 -5.85 -13.32
N MET A 351 14.48 -5.23 -12.28
CA MET A 351 15.22 -3.98 -12.40
C MET A 351 16.63 -4.15 -13.01
N GLY A 352 17.11 -5.40 -13.17
CA GLY A 352 18.39 -5.72 -13.81
C GLY A 352 19.43 -6.40 -12.93
N GLY A 353 19.08 -6.78 -11.69
CA GLY A 353 19.96 -7.53 -10.77
C GLY A 353 21.06 -6.65 -10.13
N ALA A 354 22.14 -7.30 -9.73
CA ALA A 354 23.25 -6.67 -9.03
C ALA A 354 23.85 -5.47 -9.80
N GLY A 355 24.00 -4.34 -9.12
CA GLY A 355 24.56 -3.10 -9.69
C GLY A 355 23.59 -2.35 -10.60
N SER A 356 22.35 -2.82 -10.78
CA SER A 356 21.38 -2.13 -11.64
C SER A 356 20.98 -0.77 -11.09
N MET A 357 21.01 -0.56 -9.78
CA MET A 357 20.66 0.72 -9.17
C MET A 357 21.52 1.91 -9.68
N ALA A 358 22.76 1.65 -10.07
CA ALA A 358 23.61 2.67 -10.72
C ALA A 358 23.06 3.06 -12.11
N LYS A 359 22.53 2.11 -12.88
CA LYS A 359 21.91 2.38 -14.18
C LYS A 359 20.59 3.13 -14.02
N TRP A 360 19.83 2.83 -12.96
CA TRP A 360 18.62 3.57 -12.63
C TRP A 360 18.93 5.01 -12.21
N GLU A 361 20.01 5.24 -11.45
CA GLU A 361 20.49 6.59 -11.10
C GLU A 361 20.88 7.36 -12.36
N GLU A 362 21.71 6.78 -13.23
CA GLU A 362 22.17 7.38 -14.48
C GLU A 362 20.98 7.75 -15.40
N ALA A 363 19.92 6.95 -15.38
CA ALA A 363 18.68 7.21 -16.12
C ALA A 363 17.74 8.21 -15.44
N GLY A 364 18.11 8.81 -14.30
CA GLY A 364 17.28 9.74 -13.53
C GLY A 364 16.10 9.08 -12.80
N LEU A 365 16.14 7.76 -12.61
CA LEU A 365 15.08 6.97 -11.98
C LEU A 365 15.38 6.66 -10.51
N ALA A 366 16.65 6.68 -10.09
CA ALA A 366 17.04 6.49 -8.69
C ALA A 366 17.72 7.73 -8.14
N GLN A 367 17.77 7.83 -6.81
CA GLN A 367 18.47 8.87 -6.09
C GLN A 367 19.96 8.53 -5.95
N ALA A 368 20.78 9.53 -5.62
CA ALA A 368 22.23 9.36 -5.45
C ALA A 368 22.61 8.43 -4.28
N ASP A 369 21.70 8.18 -3.36
CA ASP A 369 21.91 7.22 -2.25
C ASP A 369 21.90 5.75 -2.71
N LYS A 370 21.46 5.49 -3.95
CA LYS A 370 21.34 4.15 -4.55
C LYS A 370 20.53 3.16 -3.71
N ILE A 371 19.54 3.69 -3.01
CA ILE A 371 18.52 2.93 -2.25
C ILE A 371 17.15 3.35 -2.71
N HIS A 372 16.89 4.66 -2.79
CA HIS A 372 15.59 5.21 -3.10
C HIS A 372 15.47 5.61 -4.58
N PHE A 373 14.23 5.65 -5.05
CA PHE A 373 13.92 6.06 -6.42
C PHE A 373 13.47 7.54 -6.46
N THR A 374 13.60 8.13 -7.64
CA THR A 374 12.92 9.40 -7.94
C THR A 374 11.40 9.16 -8.09
N PRO A 375 10.57 10.21 -8.08
CA PRO A 375 9.14 10.04 -8.40
C PRO A 375 8.89 9.32 -9.73
N ALA A 376 9.73 9.55 -10.75
CA ALA A 376 9.66 8.86 -12.04
C ALA A 376 9.99 7.37 -11.90
N GLY A 377 11.01 7.03 -11.10
CA GLY A 377 11.38 5.64 -10.82
C GLY A 377 10.29 4.89 -10.07
N TYR A 378 9.73 5.48 -9.01
CA TYR A 378 8.61 4.86 -8.27
C TYR A 378 7.37 4.65 -9.15
N LYS A 379 7.04 5.60 -10.05
CA LYS A 379 5.95 5.42 -11.01
C LYS A 379 6.22 4.24 -11.94
N LEU A 380 7.45 4.11 -12.45
CA LEU A 380 7.83 2.99 -13.31
C LEU A 380 7.78 1.64 -12.57
N VAL A 381 8.23 1.60 -11.31
CA VAL A 381 8.11 0.38 -10.47
C VAL A 381 6.64 0.02 -10.27
N GLY A 382 5.77 1.01 -10.03
CA GLY A 382 4.33 0.80 -9.91
C GLY A 382 3.70 0.28 -11.20
N ASP A 383 4.14 0.76 -12.37
CA ASP A 383 3.70 0.28 -13.68
C ASP A 383 4.09 -1.19 -13.87
N LEU A 384 5.37 -1.53 -13.60
CA LEU A 384 5.88 -2.90 -13.75
C LEU A 384 5.16 -3.88 -12.80
N LEU A 385 4.94 -3.52 -11.54
CA LEU A 385 4.23 -4.38 -10.60
C LEU A 385 2.76 -4.55 -11.00
N PHE A 386 2.10 -3.49 -11.47
CA PHE A 386 0.74 -3.58 -11.95
C PHE A 386 0.63 -4.46 -13.18
N ASP A 387 1.54 -4.32 -14.15
CA ASP A 387 1.57 -5.15 -15.36
C ASP A 387 1.73 -6.63 -14.99
N ALA A 388 2.65 -6.97 -14.07
CA ALA A 388 2.83 -8.34 -13.61
C ALA A 388 1.58 -8.91 -12.91
N LEU A 389 0.87 -8.07 -12.12
CA LEU A 389 -0.41 -8.44 -11.50
C LEU A 389 -1.49 -8.70 -12.54
N MET A 390 -1.57 -7.86 -13.57
CA MET A 390 -2.59 -8.00 -14.63
C MET A 390 -2.27 -9.14 -15.59
N ASP A 391 -1.00 -9.41 -15.87
CA ASP A 391 -0.59 -10.59 -16.65
C ASP A 391 -1.02 -11.89 -15.91
N ALA A 392 -0.83 -11.96 -14.59
CA ALA A 392 -1.30 -13.08 -13.78
C ALA A 392 -2.84 -13.15 -13.70
N TYR A 393 -3.52 -12.00 -13.69
CA TYR A 393 -4.97 -11.92 -13.69
C TYR A 393 -5.58 -12.42 -15.00
N TYR A 394 -5.04 -12.04 -16.16
CA TYR A 394 -5.55 -12.43 -17.47
C TYR A 394 -5.07 -13.83 -17.92
N GLY A 395 -3.96 -14.33 -17.38
CA GLY A 395 -3.37 -15.62 -17.73
C GLY A 395 -3.96 -16.83 -17.00
N ARG A 396 -4.96 -16.63 -16.14
CA ARG A 396 -5.64 -17.70 -15.35
C ARG A 396 -6.72 -18.43 -16.14
#